data_6a3cf53ec479389053a9af99013475ea
#
_entry.id   6a3cf53ec479389053a9af99013475ea
#
_cell.length_a   1.000
_cell.length_b   1.000
_cell.length_c   1.000
_cell.angle_alpha   90.00
_cell.angle_beta   90.00
_cell.angle_gamma   90.00
#
_symmetry.space_group_name_H-M   'P 1'
#
loop_
_entity.id
_entity.type
_entity.pdbx_description
1 polymer ?
#
loop_
_entity_poly.entity_id
_entity_poly.type
_entity_poly.pdbx_seq_one_letter_code
_entity_poly.pdbx_strand_id
1 'polypeptide(L)'
;MSNSEKKEKPKKPHYVDNKVFLEAMLEWKDEVNEAESEGEIIPPIPEYIGECFYKIATHLSYRPNFINYTYREEMIGDGIENCIQYAKNFNPEKSKNPFAYFTQIIYYAFFKKNYEGKETNSY
;
A
#
# COMPACT_ATOMS: atom_id res chain seq x y z
N MET A 1 -3.11 -30.78 -22.34
CA MET A 1 -4.05 -30.48 -22.27
C MET A 1 -4.55 -30.07 -21.02
N SER A 2 -4.92 -30.82 -20.28
CA SER A 2 -5.45 -30.45 -19.05
C SER A 2 -4.49 -29.73 -18.19
N ASN A 3 -3.23 -29.94 -18.31
CA ASN A 3 -2.29 -29.29 -17.50
C ASN A 3 -2.27 -27.83 -17.74
N SER A 4 -2.42 -27.40 -18.92
CA SER A 4 -2.44 -26.03 -19.17
C SER A 4 -3.64 -25.42 -18.57
N GLU A 5 -4.72 -26.07 -18.56
CA GLU A 5 -5.85 -25.53 -17.95
C GLU A 5 -5.69 -25.42 -16.49
N LYS A 6 -5.04 -26.36 -15.85
CA LYS A 6 -4.84 -26.26 -14.46
C LYS A 6 -3.93 -25.14 -14.16
N LYS A 7 -2.93 -24.90 -14.94
CA LYS A 7 -2.09 -23.82 -14.69
C LYS A 7 -2.79 -22.55 -14.84
N GLU A 8 -3.79 -22.53 -15.64
CA GLU A 8 -4.49 -21.35 -15.78
C GLU A 8 -5.65 -21.22 -14.96
N LYS A 9 -5.75 -22.02 -13.90
CA LYS A 9 -6.75 -21.86 -12.98
C LYS A 9 -6.92 -20.43 -12.80
N PRO A 10 -8.04 -19.94 -12.75
CA PRO A 10 -8.33 -18.57 -12.58
C PRO A 10 -7.66 -18.09 -11.36
N LYS A 11 -6.68 -17.32 -11.49
CA LYS A 11 -6.13 -16.75 -10.39
C LYS A 11 -7.11 -15.80 -9.94
N LYS A 12 -7.32 -15.68 -8.69
CA LYS A 12 -8.13 -14.67 -8.16
C LYS A 12 -7.60 -13.40 -8.69
N PRO A 13 -8.39 -12.57 -9.26
CA PRO A 13 -7.94 -11.29 -9.71
C PRO A 13 -7.36 -10.57 -8.53
N HIS A 14 -6.20 -10.04 -8.66
CA HIS A 14 -5.63 -9.28 -7.62
C HIS A 14 -6.45 -8.03 -7.41
N TYR A 15 -6.72 -7.69 -6.18
CA TYR A 15 -7.47 -6.50 -5.89
C TYR A 15 -6.70 -5.24 -6.27
N VAL A 16 -5.40 -5.35 -6.53
CA VAL A 16 -4.61 -4.26 -7.06
C VAL A 16 -3.83 -4.80 -8.24
N ASP A 17 -3.95 -4.13 -9.39
CA ASP A 17 -3.20 -4.51 -10.57
C ASP A 17 -1.82 -3.87 -10.47
N ASN A 18 -0.82 -4.67 -10.17
CA ASN A 18 0.50 -4.14 -9.88
C ASN A 18 1.14 -3.44 -11.06
N LYS A 19 0.80 -3.83 -12.27
CA LYS A 19 1.34 -3.18 -13.43
C LYS A 19 0.78 -1.77 -13.57
N VAL A 20 -0.52 -1.63 -13.41
CA VAL A 20 -1.15 -0.32 -13.48
C VAL A 20 -0.68 0.54 -12.31
N PHE A 21 -0.51 -0.08 -11.15
CA PHE A 21 -0.04 0.63 -9.98
C PHE A 21 1.36 1.19 -10.24
N LEU A 22 2.24 0.40 -10.84
CA LEU A 22 3.58 0.86 -11.15
C LEU A 22 3.54 2.01 -12.15
N GLU A 23 2.69 1.89 -13.17
CA GLU A 23 2.57 2.97 -14.14
C GLU A 23 2.11 4.26 -13.48
N ALA A 24 1.15 4.15 -12.58
CA ALA A 24 0.65 5.34 -11.89
C ALA A 24 1.74 5.95 -11.02
N MET A 25 2.53 5.11 -10.35
CA MET A 25 3.60 5.62 -9.52
C MET A 25 4.68 6.30 -10.36
N LEU A 26 5.00 5.74 -11.51
CA LEU A 26 6.00 6.35 -12.38
C LEU A 26 5.53 7.72 -12.87
N GLU A 27 4.28 7.80 -13.25
CA GLU A 27 3.73 9.05 -13.74
C GLU A 27 3.71 10.10 -12.65
N TRP A 28 3.29 9.74 -11.48
CA TRP A 28 3.24 10.69 -10.37
C TRP A 28 4.65 11.13 -9.96
N LYS A 29 5.60 10.20 -9.94
CA LYS A 29 6.98 10.54 -9.59
C LYS A 29 7.58 11.51 -10.60
N ASP A 30 7.24 11.37 -11.86
CA ASP A 30 7.71 12.32 -12.86
C ASP A 30 7.15 13.71 -12.57
N GLU A 31 5.88 13.79 -12.21
CA GLU A 31 5.27 15.08 -11.88
C GLU A 31 5.91 15.69 -10.64
N VAL A 32 6.22 14.85 -9.65
CA VAL A 32 6.87 15.33 -8.44
C VAL A 32 8.24 15.87 -8.76
N ASN A 33 9.01 15.15 -9.57
CA ASN A 33 10.35 15.57 -9.91
C ASN A 33 10.33 16.89 -10.70
N GLU A 34 9.37 17.01 -11.58
CA GLU A 34 9.25 18.23 -12.35
C GLU A 34 8.89 19.40 -11.44
N ALA A 35 7.95 19.21 -10.54
CA ALA A 35 7.56 20.28 -9.62
C ALA A 35 8.72 20.68 -8.73
N GLU A 36 9.48 19.70 -8.25
CA GLU A 36 10.61 19.98 -7.39
C GLU A 36 11.68 20.77 -8.17
N SER A 37 11.93 20.42 -9.41
CA SER A 37 12.95 21.10 -10.17
C SER A 37 12.55 22.54 -10.49
N GLU A 38 11.27 22.82 -10.53
CA GLU A 38 10.78 24.16 -10.84
C GLU A 38 10.42 24.95 -9.60
N GLY A 39 10.63 24.41 -8.43
CA GLY A 39 10.29 25.08 -7.20
C GLY A 39 8.81 25.23 -6.99
N GLU A 40 8.01 24.33 -7.56
CA GLU A 40 6.57 24.42 -7.44
C GLU A 40 6.05 23.47 -6.41
N ILE A 41 4.77 23.61 -6.08
CA ILE A 41 4.14 22.77 -5.09
C ILE A 41 4.06 21.36 -5.63
N ILE A 42 4.44 20.39 -4.81
CA ILE A 42 4.41 19.00 -5.19
C ILE A 42 2.98 18.55 -5.34
N PRO A 43 2.62 17.89 -6.45
CA PRO A 43 1.25 17.45 -6.64
C PRO A 43 0.86 16.38 -5.62
N PRO A 44 -0.39 16.39 -5.19
CA PRO A 44 -0.83 15.39 -4.23
C PRO A 44 -0.90 14.01 -4.89
N ILE A 45 -1.00 13.00 -4.08
CA ILE A 45 -1.14 11.65 -4.55
C ILE A 45 -2.43 11.50 -5.32
N PRO A 46 -2.40 10.94 -6.55
CA PRO A 46 -3.62 10.76 -7.32
C PRO A 46 -4.58 9.79 -6.64
N GLU A 47 -5.83 9.96 -6.97
CA GLU A 47 -6.88 9.16 -6.35
C GLU A 47 -6.65 7.67 -6.55
N TYR A 48 -6.21 7.26 -7.72
CA TYR A 48 -5.98 5.85 -7.99
C TYR A 48 -4.95 5.25 -7.03
N ILE A 49 -3.86 5.97 -6.78
CA ILE A 49 -2.82 5.49 -5.89
C ILE A 49 -3.36 5.42 -4.47
N GLY A 50 -4.15 6.41 -4.06
CA GLY A 50 -4.79 6.36 -2.75
C GLY A 50 -5.72 5.18 -2.61
N GLU A 51 -6.43 4.84 -3.65
CA GLU A 51 -7.30 3.67 -3.64
C GLU A 51 -6.48 2.39 -3.50
N CYS A 52 -5.32 2.33 -4.13
CA CYS A 52 -4.47 1.18 -3.98
C CYS A 52 -4.04 1.01 -2.53
N PHE A 53 -3.65 2.10 -1.88
CA PHE A 53 -3.28 2.04 -0.47
C PHE A 53 -4.44 1.54 0.38
N TYR A 54 -5.63 2.07 0.12
CA TYR A 54 -6.81 1.68 0.88
C TYR A 54 -7.12 0.20 0.69
N LYS A 55 -7.03 -0.30 -0.53
CA LYS A 55 -7.31 -1.70 -0.80
C LYS A 55 -6.30 -2.60 -0.13
N ILE A 56 -5.03 -2.25 -0.17
CA ILE A 56 -4.02 -3.06 0.47
C ILE A 56 -4.24 -3.07 1.98
N ALA A 57 -4.48 -1.90 2.57
CA ALA A 57 -4.67 -1.82 4.01
C ALA A 57 -5.89 -2.60 4.45
N THR A 58 -6.99 -2.48 3.71
CA THR A 58 -8.21 -3.17 4.07
C THR A 58 -8.03 -4.67 4.00
N HIS A 59 -7.42 -5.16 2.93
CA HIS A 59 -7.21 -6.59 2.80
C HIS A 59 -6.26 -7.11 3.87
N LEU A 60 -5.20 -6.38 4.17
CA LEU A 60 -4.25 -6.83 5.16
C LEU A 60 -4.88 -6.87 6.55
N SER A 61 -5.84 -5.97 6.82
CA SER A 61 -6.46 -5.90 8.13
C SER A 61 -7.30 -7.14 8.45
N TYR A 62 -7.60 -7.97 7.46
CA TYR A 62 -8.35 -9.20 7.71
C TYR A 62 -7.45 -10.38 8.07
N ARG A 63 -6.12 -10.21 8.08
CA ARG A 63 -5.25 -11.28 8.51
C ARG A 63 -5.48 -11.62 9.96
N PRO A 64 -5.25 -12.85 10.36
CA PRO A 64 -5.58 -13.26 11.73
C PRO A 64 -4.93 -12.43 12.81
N ASN A 65 -3.74 -11.90 12.57
CA ASN A 65 -3.08 -11.08 13.57
C ASN A 65 -3.78 -9.77 13.79
N PHE A 66 -4.63 -9.31 12.87
CA PHE A 66 -5.18 -7.97 12.96
C PHE A 66 -6.70 -7.92 12.99
N ILE A 67 -7.36 -9.02 12.61
CA ILE A 67 -8.79 -8.97 12.34
C ILE A 67 -9.61 -8.61 13.55
N ASN A 68 -9.15 -8.95 14.75
CA ASN A 68 -9.91 -8.68 15.96
C ASN A 68 -9.43 -7.47 16.72
N TYR A 69 -8.58 -6.66 16.10
CA TYR A 69 -8.07 -5.49 16.78
C TYR A 69 -9.19 -4.47 16.96
N THR A 70 -9.34 -3.99 18.19
CA THR A 70 -10.44 -3.11 18.55
C THR A 70 -10.43 -1.82 17.72
N TYR A 71 -9.27 -1.27 17.44
CA TYR A 71 -9.17 -0.01 16.73
C TYR A 71 -8.75 -0.23 15.28
N ARG A 72 -9.41 -1.20 14.64
CA ARG A 72 -9.04 -1.63 13.32
C ARG A 72 -9.11 -0.49 12.29
N GLU A 73 -10.12 0.36 12.39
CA GLU A 73 -10.24 1.45 11.43
C GLU A 73 -9.16 2.48 11.58
N GLU A 74 -8.76 2.76 12.83
CA GLU A 74 -7.65 3.66 13.05
C GLU A 74 -6.35 3.06 12.52
N MET A 75 -6.20 1.76 12.67
CA MET A 75 -5.05 1.06 12.17
C MET A 75 -4.94 1.17 10.66
N ILE A 76 -6.07 0.99 9.97
CA ILE A 76 -6.12 1.13 8.53
C ILE A 76 -5.73 2.56 8.13
N GLY A 77 -6.27 3.53 8.83
CA GLY A 77 -5.94 4.93 8.55
C GLY A 77 -4.47 5.22 8.73
N ASP A 78 -3.86 4.67 9.78
CA ASP A 78 -2.43 4.84 10.00
C ASP A 78 -1.62 4.22 8.87
N GLY A 79 -2.03 3.06 8.39
CA GLY A 79 -1.33 2.42 7.29
C GLY A 79 -1.37 3.26 6.03
N ILE A 80 -2.53 3.80 5.71
CA ILE A 80 -2.68 4.64 4.52
C ILE A 80 -1.85 5.91 4.67
N GLU A 81 -1.89 6.51 5.85
CA GLU A 81 -1.16 7.74 6.08
C GLU A 81 0.34 7.50 5.93
N ASN A 82 0.84 6.39 6.41
CA ASN A 82 2.24 6.07 6.24
C ASN A 82 2.60 5.85 4.78
N CYS A 83 1.71 5.25 4.01
CA CYS A 83 1.97 5.10 2.58
C CYS A 83 2.06 6.46 1.91
N ILE A 84 1.16 7.38 2.25
CA ILE A 84 1.18 8.70 1.65
C ILE A 84 2.49 9.41 2.01
N GLN A 85 2.89 9.27 3.26
CA GLN A 85 4.09 9.92 3.73
C GLN A 85 5.34 9.40 3.03
N TYR A 86 5.40 8.12 2.73
CA TYR A 86 6.58 7.52 2.14
C TYR A 86 6.47 7.27 0.65
N ALA A 87 5.41 7.74 0.02
CA ALA A 87 5.22 7.47 -1.41
C ALA A 87 6.34 8.03 -2.27
N LYS A 88 6.86 9.21 -1.91
CA LYS A 88 7.93 9.81 -2.68
C LYS A 88 9.21 8.99 -2.62
N ASN A 89 9.36 8.16 -1.63
CA ASN A 89 10.57 7.38 -1.46
C ASN A 89 10.58 6.11 -2.31
N PHE A 90 9.47 5.78 -2.93
CA PHE A 90 9.44 4.62 -3.80
C PHE A 90 10.40 4.87 -4.97
N ASN A 91 11.34 3.96 -5.17
CA ASN A 91 12.34 4.14 -6.21
C ASN A 91 12.12 3.09 -7.29
N PRO A 92 11.58 3.46 -8.43
CA PRO A 92 11.28 2.50 -9.49
C PRO A 92 12.54 1.87 -10.08
N GLU A 93 13.69 2.47 -9.87
CA GLU A 93 14.91 1.86 -10.36
C GLU A 93 15.34 0.71 -9.47
N LYS A 94 14.94 0.71 -8.21
CA LYS A 94 15.27 -0.37 -7.32
C LYS A 94 14.20 -1.41 -7.23
N SER A 95 12.96 -1.07 -7.51
CA SER A 95 11.87 -2.02 -7.39
C SER A 95 10.80 -1.72 -8.41
N LYS A 96 10.30 -2.76 -9.06
CA LYS A 96 9.18 -2.63 -9.98
C LYS A 96 7.89 -3.15 -9.34
N ASN A 97 7.90 -3.31 -8.02
CA ASN A 97 6.78 -3.91 -7.33
C ASN A 97 6.24 -2.97 -6.25
N PRO A 98 5.45 -1.98 -6.63
CA PRO A 98 4.90 -1.06 -5.62
C PRO A 98 3.96 -1.77 -4.65
N PHE A 99 3.26 -2.82 -5.11
CA PHE A 99 2.36 -3.54 -4.22
C PHE A 99 3.13 -4.09 -3.02
N ALA A 100 4.27 -4.73 -3.25
CA ALA A 100 5.06 -5.27 -2.16
C ALA A 100 5.65 -4.16 -1.29
N TYR A 101 6.10 -3.10 -1.91
CA TYR A 101 6.70 -1.99 -1.19
C TYR A 101 5.71 -1.37 -0.21
N PHE A 102 4.52 -1.05 -0.68
CA PHE A 102 3.53 -0.39 0.17
C PHE A 102 2.87 -1.38 1.13
N THR A 103 2.76 -2.65 0.75
CA THR A 103 2.26 -3.66 1.68
C THR A 103 3.16 -3.75 2.90
N GLN A 104 4.48 -3.67 2.71
CA GLN A 104 5.39 -3.75 3.81
C GLN A 104 5.26 -2.54 4.73
N ILE A 105 5.08 -1.35 4.15
CA ILE A 105 4.89 -0.14 4.95
C ILE A 105 3.62 -0.27 5.79
N ILE A 106 2.54 -0.75 5.19
CA ILE A 106 1.28 -0.89 5.89
C ILE A 106 1.38 -1.94 6.99
N TYR A 107 2.02 -3.06 6.68
CA TYR A 107 2.17 -4.13 7.65
C TYR A 107 2.94 -3.63 8.88
N TYR A 108 3.98 -2.86 8.65
CA TYR A 108 4.77 -2.31 9.72
C TYR A 108 3.94 -1.35 10.57
N ALA A 109 3.14 -0.48 9.93
CA ALA A 109 2.27 0.43 10.65
C ALA A 109 1.24 -0.32 11.48
N PHE A 110 0.68 -1.39 10.92
CA PHE A 110 -0.30 -2.22 11.62
C PHE A 110 0.33 -2.89 12.84
N PHE A 111 1.52 -3.43 12.66
CA PHE A 111 2.18 -4.12 13.73
C PHE A 111 2.47 -3.16 14.87
N LYS A 112 2.95 -1.96 14.54
CA LYS A 112 3.25 -0.98 15.54
C LYS A 112 1.99 -0.55 16.29
N LYS A 113 0.90 -0.31 15.56
CA LYS A 113 -0.33 0.13 16.19
C LYS A 113 -0.91 -0.96 17.09
N ASN A 114 -0.87 -2.19 16.63
CA ASN A 114 -1.38 -3.31 17.39
C ASN A 114 -0.58 -3.48 18.68
N TYR A 115 0.73 -3.31 18.61
CA TYR A 115 1.59 -3.41 19.75
C TYR A 115 1.29 -2.30 20.77
N GLU A 116 1.11 -1.08 20.30
CA GLU A 116 0.77 0.04 21.16
C GLU A 116 -0.56 -0.20 21.85
N GLY A 117 -1.52 -0.76 21.13
CA GLY A 117 -2.81 -1.06 21.72
C GLY A 117 -2.71 -2.09 22.80
N LYS A 118 -1.88 -3.09 22.62
CA LYS A 118 -1.69 -4.11 23.63
C LYS A 118 -1.04 -3.53 24.85
N GLU A 119 -0.07 -2.67 24.68
CA GLU A 119 0.55 -2.04 25.82
C GLU A 119 -0.43 -1.22 26.59
N THR A 120 -1.27 -0.47 25.91
CA THR A 120 -2.28 0.34 26.57
C THR A 120 -3.24 -0.53 27.33
N ASN A 121 -3.59 -1.66 26.78
CA ASN A 121 -4.58 -2.52 27.41
C ASN A 121 -4.00 -3.35 28.53
N SER A 122 -2.72 -3.35 28.73
CA SER A 122 -2.17 -4.15 29.79
C SER A 122 -2.27 -3.48 31.13
N TYR A 123 -2.78 -2.32 31.20
CA TYR A 123 -3.06 -1.69 32.48
C TYR A 123 -4.52 -1.92 32.86
#